data_940f227765bb218982bfd1d1dae40e09
#
_entry.id   940f227765bb218982bfd1d1dae40e09
#
_cell.length_a   1.000
_cell.length_b   1.000
_cell.length_c   1.000
_cell.angle_alpha   90.00
_cell.angle_beta   90.00
_cell.angle_gamma   90.00
#
_symmetry.space_group_name_H-M   'P 1'
#
loop_
_entity.id
_entity.type
_entity.pdbx_description
1 polymer ?
#
loop_
_entity_poly.entity_id
_entity_poly.type
_entity_poly.pdbx_seq_one_letter_code
_entity_poly.pdbx_strand_id
1 'polypeptide(L)'
;MAKDPIKKADNGTYYFRANLGYNPITGKQIQKYRSGFKTKKEAREEYSKLVLTSTEELTAKKETISFQTFIEETYLPWYKTQVKESTYLNRRSTIQKHFAYFYKMATDEIEPINVQNWQLELAKDFSPNYIRIVQGMLSIAFDRAIVLGIAKKNPSRMIGNIKSKKTKVDFWTLEEFQKVISLLYKGDYYEHYLFISFWLLFMTGMRIGEAAALQWSDIDFETGLLSITKTLYYKSMDDYKFVEPKTQASVRTIYIDTDTIRELQAWREVQQKILKGCNLVLSYNSIPTSKHTLPRALEKLAGLAGVHRIKIHALRHSHASLLISMGENPLLIKERLGHEKIQTTLGTYGHLYPNSNLEVANKLTGVLTYTHASHSIADYTSNQHTAIYHREVE
;
A
#
# COMPACT_ATOMS: atom_id res chain seq x y z
N MET A 1 -9.07 45.81 38.79
CA MET A 1 -7.83 46.43 38.28
C MET A 1 -6.63 45.59 38.73
N ALA A 2 -5.77 45.13 37.83
CA ALA A 2 -4.55 44.40 38.19
C ALA A 2 -3.61 45.35 39.00
N LYS A 3 -3.10 44.88 40.16
CA LYS A 3 -2.16 45.65 40.97
C LYS A 3 -0.87 45.87 40.20
N ASP A 4 -0.33 47.13 40.19
CA ASP A 4 0.94 47.49 39.58
C ASP A 4 2.07 46.59 40.17
N PRO A 5 2.80 45.81 39.34
CA PRO A 5 3.83 44.92 39.86
C PRO A 5 5.06 45.66 40.40
N ILE A 6 5.22 46.98 40.11
CA ILE A 6 6.38 47.79 40.49
C ILE A 6 6.06 48.53 41.83
N LYS A 7 6.91 48.30 42.82
CA LYS A 7 6.80 48.88 44.15
C LYS A 7 7.98 49.83 44.43
N LYS A 8 7.77 50.85 45.29
CA LYS A 8 8.81 51.76 45.79
C LYS A 8 9.30 51.23 47.13
N ALA A 9 10.62 51.18 47.30
CA ALA A 9 11.29 50.81 48.53
C ALA A 9 11.51 52.06 49.38
N ASP A 10 11.73 51.89 50.71
CA ASP A 10 11.93 52.95 51.68
C ASP A 10 13.17 53.82 51.38
N ASN A 11 14.16 53.26 50.69
CA ASN A 11 15.34 53.98 50.26
C ASN A 11 15.14 54.82 48.97
N GLY A 12 13.88 54.94 48.49
CA GLY A 12 13.51 55.73 47.30
C GLY A 12 13.68 55.04 45.97
N THR A 13 14.26 53.85 45.89
CA THR A 13 14.42 53.05 44.67
C THR A 13 13.15 52.23 44.38
N TYR A 14 13.07 51.67 43.13
CA TYR A 14 11.96 50.84 42.72
C TYR A 14 12.40 49.38 42.60
N TYR A 15 11.46 48.46 42.84
CA TYR A 15 11.66 47.01 42.73
C TYR A 15 10.40 46.32 42.22
N PHE A 16 10.57 45.10 41.72
CA PHE A 16 9.46 44.24 41.35
C PHE A 16 9.76 42.78 41.62
N ARG A 17 8.70 41.96 41.69
CA ARG A 17 8.73 40.49 41.66
C ARG A 17 7.89 40.04 40.49
N ALA A 18 8.56 39.55 39.44
CA ALA A 18 7.93 39.03 38.24
C ALA A 18 7.59 37.55 38.46
N ASN A 19 6.31 37.19 38.23
CA ASN A 19 5.87 35.79 38.12
C ASN A 19 6.01 35.36 36.67
N LEU A 20 6.88 34.37 36.41
CA LEU A 20 7.24 33.90 35.08
C LEU A 20 6.56 32.58 34.70
N GLY A 21 5.50 32.19 35.45
CA GLY A 21 4.75 30.94 35.24
C GLY A 21 5.15 29.84 36.20
N TYR A 22 4.85 28.60 35.85
CA TYR A 22 5.13 27.39 36.65
C TYR A 22 6.09 26.48 35.88
N ASN A 23 7.03 25.86 36.60
CA ASN A 23 7.89 24.82 36.04
C ASN A 23 7.03 23.61 35.64
N PRO A 24 7.01 23.19 34.37
CA PRO A 24 6.12 22.12 33.89
C PRO A 24 6.45 20.75 34.48
N ILE A 25 7.69 20.55 35.00
CA ILE A 25 8.16 19.28 35.57
C ILE A 25 7.87 19.23 37.08
N THR A 26 8.12 20.34 37.80
CA THR A 26 8.06 20.34 39.26
C THR A 26 6.78 20.99 39.82
N GLY A 27 5.98 21.62 38.95
CA GLY A 27 4.78 22.39 39.35
C GLY A 27 5.05 23.63 40.19
N LYS A 28 6.30 23.98 40.50
CA LYS A 28 6.68 25.12 41.33
C LYS A 28 6.64 26.42 40.51
N GLN A 29 6.17 27.48 41.18
CA GLN A 29 6.10 28.82 40.60
C GLN A 29 7.48 29.41 40.38
N ILE A 30 7.74 29.92 39.18
CA ILE A 30 9.01 30.58 38.83
C ILE A 30 8.83 32.07 39.11
N GLN A 31 9.60 32.62 40.03
CA GLN A 31 9.57 34.05 40.37
C GLN A 31 10.97 34.62 40.25
N LYS A 32 11.09 35.82 39.70
CA LYS A 32 12.35 36.61 39.72
C LYS A 32 12.14 37.93 40.40
N TYR A 33 13.01 38.28 41.35
CA TYR A 33 13.06 39.54 42.03
C TYR A 33 14.17 40.43 41.44
N ARG A 34 13.86 41.72 41.23
CA ARG A 34 14.81 42.78 40.82
C ARG A 34 14.53 44.03 41.60
N SER A 35 15.59 44.73 42.04
CA SER A 35 15.52 45.97 42.84
C SER A 35 16.64 46.94 42.46
N GLY A 36 16.57 48.18 42.99
CA GLY A 36 17.62 49.19 42.83
C GLY A 36 17.43 50.12 41.63
N PHE A 37 16.24 50.10 40.99
CA PHE A 37 15.94 50.99 39.85
C PHE A 37 15.71 52.43 40.36
N LYS A 38 16.34 53.39 39.68
CA LYS A 38 16.22 54.83 40.07
C LYS A 38 14.86 55.41 39.71
N THR A 39 14.23 54.92 38.67
CA THR A 39 12.92 55.42 38.21
C THR A 39 11.92 54.25 38.02
N LYS A 40 10.63 54.58 38.16
CA LYS A 40 9.52 53.63 37.94
C LYS A 40 9.49 53.19 36.45
N LYS A 41 9.88 54.04 35.53
CA LYS A 41 9.95 53.78 34.09
C LYS A 41 10.96 52.69 33.80
N GLU A 42 12.19 52.83 34.32
CA GLU A 42 13.29 51.85 34.17
C GLU A 42 12.89 50.49 34.75
N ALA A 43 12.27 50.42 35.93
CA ALA A 43 11.76 49.18 36.52
C ALA A 43 10.69 48.54 35.65
N ARG A 44 9.83 49.30 34.98
CA ARG A 44 8.77 48.82 34.11
C ARG A 44 9.31 48.25 32.78
N GLU A 45 10.31 48.92 32.20
CA GLU A 45 10.96 48.44 31.00
C GLU A 45 11.68 47.12 31.24
N GLU A 46 12.38 46.99 32.36
CA GLU A 46 13.07 45.75 32.73
C GLU A 46 12.07 44.62 33.07
N TYR A 47 10.95 44.93 33.75
CA TYR A 47 9.85 43.99 34.01
C TYR A 47 9.30 43.46 32.67
N SER A 48 9.01 44.35 31.72
CA SER A 48 8.45 43.96 30.41
C SER A 48 9.42 43.10 29.60
N LYS A 49 10.72 43.45 29.57
CA LYS A 49 11.77 42.64 28.96
C LYS A 49 11.82 41.24 29.57
N LEU A 50 11.80 41.16 30.90
CA LEU A 50 11.94 39.92 31.62
C LEU A 50 10.72 38.98 31.44
N VAL A 51 9.52 39.53 31.33
CA VAL A 51 8.29 38.80 31.01
C VAL A 51 8.31 38.32 29.57
N LEU A 52 8.71 39.17 28.60
CA LEU A 52 8.80 38.79 27.18
C LEU A 52 9.86 37.71 26.98
N THR A 53 11.07 37.89 27.51
CA THR A 53 12.17 36.92 27.38
C THR A 53 11.83 35.59 28.05
N SER A 54 11.14 35.60 29.20
CA SER A 54 10.73 34.38 29.86
C SER A 54 9.61 33.65 29.11
N THR A 55 8.72 34.36 28.44
CA THR A 55 7.70 33.76 27.57
C THR A 55 8.35 33.10 26.36
N GLU A 56 9.38 33.72 25.78
CA GLU A 56 10.20 33.14 24.70
C GLU A 56 11.05 31.96 25.18
N GLU A 57 11.68 32.02 26.35
CA GLU A 57 12.46 30.92 26.93
C GLU A 57 11.58 29.72 27.40
N LEU A 58 10.38 29.96 27.90
CA LEU A 58 9.41 28.92 28.25
C LEU A 58 8.83 28.25 27.00
N THR A 59 8.71 28.99 25.89
CA THR A 59 8.38 28.41 24.58
C THR A 59 9.58 27.78 23.90
N ALA A 60 10.81 28.20 24.21
CA ALA A 60 12.06 27.70 23.58
C ALA A 60 12.64 26.43 24.27
N LYS A 61 12.26 26.10 25.50
CA LYS A 61 12.64 24.84 26.15
C LYS A 61 11.55 23.78 26.04
N LYS A 62 11.03 23.55 24.85
CA LYS A 62 10.54 22.23 24.49
C LYS A 62 11.81 21.37 24.31
N GLU A 63 11.99 20.35 25.14
CA GLU A 63 13.06 19.37 24.89
C GLU A 63 12.89 18.87 23.47
N THR A 64 13.79 19.29 22.61
CA THR A 64 13.79 18.87 21.22
C THR A 64 14.19 17.40 21.17
N ILE A 65 13.23 16.54 20.87
CA ILE A 65 13.46 15.10 20.78
C ILE A 65 14.17 14.81 19.46
N SER A 66 15.33 14.11 19.54
CA SER A 66 16.01 13.68 18.30
C SER A 66 15.10 12.79 17.48
N PHE A 67 15.24 12.83 16.15
CA PHE A 67 14.45 11.99 15.28
C PHE A 67 14.70 10.51 15.54
N GLN A 68 15.92 10.12 15.94
CA GLN A 68 16.23 8.77 16.35
C GLN A 68 15.40 8.33 17.56
N THR A 69 15.44 9.12 18.65
CA THR A 69 14.67 8.83 19.88
C THR A 69 13.16 8.73 19.58
N PHE A 70 12.65 9.68 18.77
CA PHE A 70 11.24 9.62 18.35
C PHE A 70 10.91 8.33 17.61
N ILE A 71 11.73 7.93 16.62
CA ILE A 71 11.48 6.72 15.82
C ILE A 71 11.60 5.46 16.66
N GLU A 72 12.67 5.32 17.45
CA GLU A 72 12.98 4.07 18.16
C GLU A 72 12.14 3.88 19.41
N GLU A 73 11.92 4.92 20.20
CA GLU A 73 11.26 4.83 21.50
C GLU A 73 9.76 5.14 21.45
N THR A 74 9.31 5.91 20.47
CA THR A 74 7.91 6.34 20.40
C THR A 74 7.17 5.75 19.19
N TYR A 75 7.70 5.94 17.99
CA TYR A 75 6.99 5.58 16.77
C TYR A 75 6.95 4.08 16.52
N LEU A 76 8.10 3.39 16.54
CA LEU A 76 8.15 1.95 16.24
C LEU A 76 7.38 1.08 17.24
N PRO A 77 7.41 1.32 18.57
CA PRO A 77 6.57 0.61 19.52
C PRO A 77 5.06 0.77 19.24
N TRP A 78 4.62 2.01 18.98
CA TRP A 78 3.25 2.27 18.57
C TRP A 78 2.92 1.62 17.23
N TYR A 79 3.78 1.76 16.22
CA TYR A 79 3.54 1.21 14.89
C TYR A 79 3.39 -0.32 14.90
N LYS A 80 4.09 -1.01 15.80
CA LYS A 80 3.96 -2.45 16.02
C LYS A 80 2.52 -2.86 16.38
N THR A 81 1.80 -2.04 17.11
CA THR A 81 0.40 -2.31 17.47
C THR A 81 -0.59 -2.03 16.34
N GLN A 82 -0.18 -1.30 15.28
CA GLN A 82 -1.07 -0.87 14.20
C GLN A 82 -1.05 -1.80 12.97
N VAL A 83 -0.09 -2.70 12.88
CA VAL A 83 0.11 -3.53 11.68
C VAL A 83 0.39 -4.99 12.03
N LYS A 84 0.15 -5.88 11.06
CA LYS A 84 0.52 -7.30 11.20
C LYS A 84 2.05 -7.44 11.38
N GLU A 85 2.47 -8.42 12.16
CA GLU A 85 3.88 -8.68 12.50
C GLU A 85 4.81 -8.70 11.27
N SER A 86 4.40 -9.39 10.20
CA SER A 86 5.18 -9.45 8.95
C SER A 86 5.41 -8.07 8.31
N THR A 87 4.40 -7.20 8.39
CA THR A 87 4.49 -5.82 7.89
C THR A 87 5.43 -5.00 8.77
N TYR A 88 5.32 -5.17 10.10
CA TYR A 88 6.19 -4.49 11.05
C TYR A 88 7.66 -4.83 10.84
N LEU A 89 7.99 -6.13 10.77
CA LEU A 89 9.38 -6.57 10.60
C LEU A 89 10.02 -6.03 9.32
N ASN A 90 9.33 -6.12 8.19
CA ASN A 90 9.81 -5.58 6.92
C ASN A 90 9.97 -4.06 6.94
N ARG A 91 8.99 -3.34 7.48
CA ARG A 91 9.04 -1.87 7.53
C ARG A 91 10.03 -1.36 8.55
N ARG A 92 10.17 -2.01 9.71
CA ARG A 92 11.19 -1.68 10.72
C ARG A 92 12.58 -1.64 10.10
N SER A 93 12.99 -2.71 9.40
CA SER A 93 14.29 -2.76 8.73
C SER A 93 14.48 -1.62 7.72
N THR A 94 13.44 -1.36 6.91
CA THR A 94 13.46 -0.26 5.93
C THR A 94 13.56 1.11 6.60
N ILE A 95 12.80 1.34 7.66
CA ILE A 95 12.80 2.58 8.45
C ILE A 95 14.19 2.79 9.07
N GLN A 96 14.72 1.80 9.78
CA GLN A 96 16.04 1.91 10.42
C GLN A 96 17.14 2.22 9.40
N LYS A 97 17.11 1.58 8.23
CA LYS A 97 18.11 1.81 7.17
C LYS A 97 18.03 3.25 6.61
N HIS A 98 16.86 3.71 6.24
CA HIS A 98 16.71 4.94 5.45
C HIS A 98 16.47 6.19 6.30
N PHE A 99 15.88 6.05 7.49
CA PHE A 99 15.65 7.18 8.39
C PHE A 99 16.89 7.57 9.19
N ALA A 100 17.93 6.73 9.19
CA ALA A 100 19.23 7.05 9.78
C ALA A 100 19.82 8.39 9.25
N TYR A 101 19.44 8.80 8.04
CA TYR A 101 19.77 10.10 7.47
C TYR A 101 19.35 11.28 8.39
N PHE A 102 18.22 11.16 9.07
CA PHE A 102 17.65 12.19 9.92
C PHE A 102 17.98 12.03 11.41
N TYR A 103 18.60 10.95 11.84
CA TYR A 103 18.72 10.55 13.25
C TYR A 103 19.41 11.61 14.14
N LYS A 104 20.34 12.37 13.57
CA LYS A 104 21.06 13.43 14.31
C LYS A 104 20.31 14.76 14.36
N MET A 105 19.18 14.89 13.68
CA MET A 105 18.37 16.10 13.62
C MET A 105 17.31 16.08 14.73
N ALA A 106 16.95 17.25 15.26
CA ALA A 106 15.75 17.38 16.08
C ALA A 106 14.50 17.19 15.21
N THR A 107 13.49 16.47 15.73
CA THR A 107 12.31 16.09 14.92
C THR A 107 11.54 17.28 14.39
N ASP A 108 11.44 18.38 15.15
CA ASP A 108 10.75 19.61 14.80
C ASP A 108 11.56 20.56 13.88
N GLU A 109 12.86 20.31 13.73
CA GLU A 109 13.77 21.06 12.86
C GLU A 109 13.94 20.44 11.47
N ILE A 110 13.40 19.25 11.22
CA ILE A 110 13.45 18.64 9.90
C ILE A 110 12.54 19.39 8.93
N GLU A 111 13.17 20.08 7.98
CA GLU A 111 12.51 20.91 6.98
C GLU A 111 12.32 20.19 5.63
N PRO A 112 11.42 20.69 4.75
CA PRO A 112 11.23 20.11 3.42
C PRO A 112 12.52 19.95 2.61
N ILE A 113 13.48 20.88 2.76
CA ILE A 113 14.78 20.79 2.07
C ILE A 113 15.60 19.58 2.50
N ASN A 114 15.53 19.18 3.78
CA ASN A 114 16.20 17.98 4.26
C ASN A 114 15.61 16.72 3.61
N VAL A 115 14.27 16.68 3.48
CA VAL A 115 13.57 15.56 2.80
C VAL A 115 13.89 15.54 1.31
N GLN A 116 14.00 16.70 0.65
CA GLN A 116 14.39 16.77 -0.76
C GLN A 116 15.82 16.25 -0.97
N ASN A 117 16.77 16.64 -0.14
CA ASN A 117 18.15 16.16 -0.23
C ASN A 117 18.22 14.65 -0.01
N TRP A 118 17.46 14.12 0.95
CA TRP A 118 17.33 12.70 1.19
C TRP A 118 16.70 11.97 -0.01
N GLN A 119 15.67 12.51 -0.67
CA GLN A 119 15.12 11.95 -1.91
C GLN A 119 16.17 11.86 -3.02
N LEU A 120 16.98 12.91 -3.19
CA LEU A 120 18.05 12.94 -4.19
C LEU A 120 19.13 11.90 -3.89
N GLU A 121 19.47 11.70 -2.62
CA GLU A 121 20.42 10.66 -2.19
C GLU A 121 19.87 9.27 -2.51
N LEU A 122 18.61 8.99 -2.15
CA LEU A 122 17.97 7.72 -2.46
C LEU A 122 17.84 7.46 -3.96
N ALA A 123 17.69 8.53 -4.78
CA ALA A 123 17.53 8.40 -6.23
C ALA A 123 18.79 7.90 -6.95
N LYS A 124 19.96 7.91 -6.28
CA LYS A 124 21.19 7.33 -6.83
C LYS A 124 21.12 5.80 -6.93
N ASP A 125 20.46 5.14 -5.96
CA ASP A 125 20.51 3.69 -5.82
C ASP A 125 19.14 3.01 -5.96
N PHE A 126 18.03 3.75 -5.82
CA PHE A 126 16.70 3.17 -5.74
C PHE A 126 15.74 3.68 -6.82
N SER A 127 14.81 2.81 -7.21
CA SER A 127 13.76 3.19 -8.15
C SER A 127 12.80 4.23 -7.57
N PRO A 128 12.18 5.10 -8.41
CA PRO A 128 11.20 6.08 -7.95
C PRO A 128 10.04 5.47 -7.15
N ASN A 129 9.56 4.29 -7.53
CA ASN A 129 8.49 3.59 -6.81
C ASN A 129 8.90 3.18 -5.40
N TYR A 130 10.14 2.71 -5.23
CA TYR A 130 10.66 2.36 -3.92
C TYR A 130 10.80 3.60 -3.02
N ILE A 131 11.35 4.69 -3.56
CA ILE A 131 11.49 5.96 -2.82
C ILE A 131 10.13 6.46 -2.34
N ARG A 132 9.10 6.41 -3.20
CA ARG A 132 7.73 6.78 -2.82
C ARG A 132 7.18 5.95 -1.65
N ILE A 133 7.48 4.65 -1.62
CA ILE A 133 7.08 3.77 -0.51
C ILE A 133 7.79 4.19 0.78
N VAL A 134 9.10 4.41 0.74
CA VAL A 134 9.89 4.80 1.92
C VAL A 134 9.48 6.19 2.42
N GLN A 135 9.26 7.13 1.50
CA GLN A 135 8.76 8.47 1.83
C GLN A 135 7.34 8.43 2.43
N GLY A 136 6.48 7.54 1.94
CA GLY A 136 5.17 7.30 2.56
C GLY A 136 5.27 6.87 4.02
N MET A 137 6.27 6.04 4.36
CA MET A 137 6.54 5.67 5.75
C MET A 137 7.01 6.88 6.58
N LEU A 138 7.89 7.73 6.02
CA LEU A 138 8.35 8.96 6.66
C LEU A 138 7.17 9.92 6.92
N SER A 139 6.28 10.06 5.94
CA SER A 139 5.08 10.88 6.08
C SER A 139 4.18 10.41 7.23
N ILE A 140 3.95 9.10 7.35
CA ILE A 140 3.15 8.52 8.45
C ILE A 140 3.83 8.78 9.81
N ALA A 141 5.16 8.68 9.87
CA ALA A 141 5.91 8.97 11.09
C ALA A 141 5.75 10.45 11.51
N PHE A 142 5.85 11.40 10.57
CA PHE A 142 5.62 12.81 10.85
C PHE A 142 4.17 13.14 11.22
N ASP A 143 3.18 12.48 10.60
CA ASP A 143 1.79 12.63 11.02
C ASP A 143 1.62 12.22 12.48
N ARG A 144 2.27 11.14 12.92
CA ARG A 144 2.27 10.73 14.31
C ARG A 144 3.00 11.72 15.22
N ALA A 145 4.13 12.27 14.79
CA ALA A 145 4.85 13.31 15.52
C ALA A 145 3.99 14.56 15.74
N ILE A 146 3.20 14.96 14.74
CA ILE A 146 2.25 16.09 14.86
C ILE A 146 1.17 15.79 15.89
N VAL A 147 0.54 14.61 15.83
CA VAL A 147 -0.48 14.19 16.80
C VAL A 147 0.05 14.23 18.23
N LEU A 148 1.32 13.90 18.43
CA LEU A 148 1.99 13.92 19.74
C LEU A 148 2.53 15.32 20.12
N GLY A 149 2.39 16.31 19.26
CA GLY A 149 2.91 17.66 19.48
C GLY A 149 4.44 17.74 19.42
N ILE A 150 5.15 16.72 18.91
CA ILE A 150 6.61 16.67 18.73
C ILE A 150 7.01 17.51 17.51
N ALA A 151 6.22 17.49 16.44
CA ALA A 151 6.43 18.31 15.24
C ALA A 151 5.20 19.20 14.98
N LYS A 152 5.41 20.34 14.32
CA LYS A 152 4.33 21.27 13.93
C LYS A 152 3.81 21.04 12.51
N LYS A 153 4.64 20.47 11.63
CA LYS A 153 4.37 20.26 10.20
C LYS A 153 4.93 18.93 9.73
N ASN A 154 4.42 18.45 8.60
CA ASN A 154 4.93 17.26 7.96
C ASN A 154 5.77 17.66 6.73
N PRO A 155 7.11 17.69 6.84
CA PRO A 155 7.98 18.11 5.75
C PRO A 155 7.92 17.15 4.55
N SER A 156 7.64 15.87 4.79
CA SER A 156 7.50 14.86 3.74
C SER A 156 6.26 15.10 2.87
N ARG A 157 5.15 15.58 3.46
CA ARG A 157 3.95 15.97 2.69
C ARG A 157 4.15 17.27 1.94
N MET A 158 4.85 18.24 2.55
CA MET A 158 5.09 19.55 1.95
C MET A 158 5.90 19.45 0.67
N ILE A 159 6.95 18.64 0.64
CA ILE A 159 7.79 18.44 -0.56
C ILE A 159 7.09 17.56 -1.61
N GLY A 160 6.18 16.68 -1.19
CA GLY A 160 5.54 15.73 -2.08
C GLY A 160 6.45 14.57 -2.52
N ASN A 161 5.87 13.64 -3.25
CA ASN A 161 6.57 12.46 -3.77
C ASN A 161 7.26 12.76 -5.11
N ILE A 162 8.38 12.09 -5.36
CA ILE A 162 9.01 12.09 -6.69
C ILE A 162 8.07 11.51 -7.75
N LYS A 163 8.17 12.00 -8.99
CA LYS A 163 7.39 11.47 -10.11
C LYS A 163 7.78 10.02 -10.40
N SER A 164 6.81 9.16 -10.67
CA SER A 164 7.06 7.80 -11.09
C SER A 164 6.24 7.47 -12.33
N LYS A 165 6.81 6.69 -13.25
CA LYS A 165 6.09 6.20 -14.42
C LYS A 165 5.31 4.95 -14.00
N LYS A 166 4.09 4.79 -14.52
CA LYS A 166 3.38 3.50 -14.44
C LYS A 166 4.20 2.47 -15.19
N THR A 167 4.62 1.42 -14.52
CA THR A 167 5.24 0.26 -15.16
C THR A 167 4.16 -0.55 -15.85
N LYS A 168 4.36 -0.92 -17.13
CA LYS A 168 3.51 -1.91 -17.78
C LYS A 168 3.63 -3.22 -17.00
N VAL A 169 2.51 -3.91 -16.86
CA VAL A 169 2.47 -5.24 -16.27
C VAL A 169 3.05 -6.20 -17.27
N ASP A 170 4.06 -6.95 -16.84
CA ASP A 170 4.71 -7.97 -17.65
C ASP A 170 4.02 -9.32 -17.43
N PHE A 171 3.79 -10.08 -18.51
CA PHE A 171 3.13 -11.38 -18.49
C PHE A 171 3.48 -12.18 -19.75
N TRP A 172 3.30 -13.49 -19.71
CA TRP A 172 3.39 -14.36 -20.89
C TRP A 172 2.02 -14.55 -21.55
N THR A 173 2.03 -14.63 -22.87
CA THR A 173 0.88 -15.12 -23.64
C THR A 173 0.70 -16.62 -23.42
N LEU A 174 -0.40 -17.18 -23.94
CA LEU A 174 -0.63 -18.62 -23.93
C LEU A 174 0.49 -19.38 -24.64
N GLU A 175 0.91 -18.89 -25.82
CA GLU A 175 1.95 -19.50 -26.65
C GLU A 175 3.32 -19.47 -25.96
N GLU A 176 3.65 -18.38 -25.27
CA GLU A 176 4.90 -18.27 -24.49
C GLU A 176 4.87 -19.22 -23.29
N PHE A 177 3.75 -19.32 -22.58
CA PHE A 177 3.58 -20.29 -21.50
C PHE A 177 3.70 -21.73 -22.00
N GLN A 178 3.06 -22.07 -23.13
CA GLN A 178 3.14 -23.38 -23.74
C GLN A 178 4.59 -23.77 -24.10
N LYS A 179 5.39 -22.85 -24.64
CA LYS A 179 6.82 -23.11 -24.91
C LYS A 179 7.57 -23.48 -23.64
N VAL A 180 7.30 -22.78 -22.53
CA VAL A 180 7.99 -23.01 -21.26
C VAL A 180 7.54 -24.33 -20.63
N ILE A 181 6.24 -24.58 -20.55
CA ILE A 181 5.72 -25.76 -19.86
C ILE A 181 6.06 -27.06 -20.60
N SER A 182 6.20 -27.00 -21.94
CA SER A 182 6.56 -28.13 -22.79
C SER A 182 8.02 -28.59 -22.62
N LEU A 183 8.87 -27.82 -21.96
CA LEU A 183 10.24 -28.22 -21.64
C LEU A 183 10.34 -29.19 -20.46
N LEU A 184 9.25 -29.34 -19.69
CA LEU A 184 9.26 -30.14 -18.46
C LEU A 184 8.80 -31.57 -18.72
N TYR A 185 9.65 -32.53 -18.36
CA TYR A 185 9.39 -33.97 -18.51
C TYR A 185 8.71 -34.53 -17.27
N LYS A 186 7.44 -34.91 -17.40
CA LYS A 186 6.63 -35.43 -16.27
C LYS A 186 7.08 -36.81 -15.76
N GLY A 187 7.99 -37.50 -16.46
CA GLY A 187 8.62 -38.72 -15.97
C GLY A 187 9.68 -38.50 -14.90
N ASP A 188 10.26 -37.29 -14.83
CA ASP A 188 11.11 -36.88 -13.72
C ASP A 188 10.27 -36.27 -12.62
N TYR A 189 10.52 -36.69 -11.38
CA TYR A 189 9.71 -36.29 -10.21
C TYR A 189 9.78 -34.76 -9.95
N TYR A 190 10.98 -34.18 -10.03
CA TYR A 190 11.14 -32.76 -9.74
C TYR A 190 10.64 -31.89 -10.90
N GLU A 191 10.82 -32.33 -12.14
CA GLU A 191 10.25 -31.61 -13.29
C GLU A 191 8.71 -31.70 -13.30
N HIS A 192 8.13 -32.83 -12.91
CA HIS A 192 6.68 -32.95 -12.75
C HIS A 192 6.15 -32.02 -11.63
N TYR A 193 6.90 -31.88 -10.53
CA TYR A 193 6.57 -30.88 -9.49
C TYR A 193 6.64 -29.45 -10.05
N LEU A 194 7.62 -29.11 -10.86
CA LEU A 194 7.71 -27.78 -11.51
C LEU A 194 6.57 -27.58 -12.49
N PHE A 195 6.26 -28.61 -13.30
CA PHE A 195 5.15 -28.59 -14.25
C PHE A 195 3.83 -28.24 -13.54
N ILE A 196 3.44 -29.01 -12.53
CA ILE A 196 2.18 -28.79 -11.85
C ILE A 196 2.14 -27.46 -11.10
N SER A 197 3.29 -27.00 -10.59
CA SER A 197 3.38 -25.70 -9.90
C SER A 197 3.12 -24.53 -10.87
N PHE A 198 3.72 -24.54 -12.04
CA PHE A 198 3.51 -23.47 -13.04
C PHE A 198 2.14 -23.60 -13.72
N TRP A 199 1.70 -24.81 -14.01
CA TRP A 199 0.37 -25.09 -14.54
C TRP A 199 -0.71 -24.52 -13.63
N LEU A 200 -0.68 -24.87 -12.35
CA LEU A 200 -1.67 -24.41 -11.37
C LEU A 200 -1.68 -22.88 -11.23
N LEU A 201 -0.51 -22.25 -11.15
CA LEU A 201 -0.40 -20.78 -11.05
C LEU A 201 -0.97 -20.09 -12.29
N PHE A 202 -0.71 -20.66 -13.50
CA PHE A 202 -1.19 -20.10 -14.77
C PHE A 202 -2.71 -20.32 -14.94
N MET A 203 -3.20 -21.53 -14.68
CA MET A 203 -4.60 -21.89 -14.92
C MET A 203 -5.59 -21.37 -13.86
N THR A 204 -5.11 -21.05 -12.66
CA THR A 204 -5.98 -20.55 -11.56
C THR A 204 -5.78 -19.09 -11.21
N GLY A 205 -4.64 -18.50 -11.58
CA GLY A 205 -4.28 -17.15 -11.18
C GLY A 205 -4.05 -16.96 -9.66
N MET A 206 -3.85 -18.03 -8.90
CA MET A 206 -3.56 -17.97 -7.46
C MET A 206 -2.27 -17.15 -7.19
N ARG A 207 -2.22 -16.52 -6.01
CA ARG A 207 -0.95 -15.97 -5.53
C ARG A 207 -0.03 -17.11 -5.13
N ILE A 208 1.29 -16.95 -5.33
CA ILE A 208 2.27 -17.99 -4.98
C ILE A 208 2.14 -18.46 -3.52
N GLY A 209 1.83 -17.56 -2.58
CA GLY A 209 1.63 -17.92 -1.18
C GLY A 209 0.34 -18.72 -0.94
N GLU A 210 -0.72 -18.50 -1.72
CA GLU A 210 -1.97 -19.28 -1.70
C GLU A 210 -1.69 -20.69 -2.25
N ALA A 211 -1.03 -20.78 -3.40
CA ALA A 211 -0.70 -22.05 -4.03
C ALA A 211 0.27 -22.90 -3.18
N ALA A 212 1.27 -22.26 -2.53
CA ALA A 212 2.19 -22.96 -1.63
C ALA A 212 1.53 -23.43 -0.31
N ALA A 213 0.37 -22.88 0.04
CA ALA A 213 -0.42 -23.31 1.20
C ALA A 213 -1.52 -24.33 0.85
N LEU A 214 -1.72 -24.64 -0.44
CA LEU A 214 -2.79 -25.49 -0.91
C LEU A 214 -2.57 -26.93 -0.45
N GLN A 215 -3.63 -27.53 0.07
CA GLN A 215 -3.66 -28.92 0.52
C GLN A 215 -4.60 -29.75 -0.36
N TRP A 216 -4.38 -31.06 -0.40
CA TRP A 216 -5.25 -31.97 -1.16
C TRP A 216 -6.71 -31.93 -0.70
N SER A 217 -6.95 -31.64 0.58
CA SER A 217 -8.29 -31.44 1.14
C SER A 217 -9.00 -30.17 0.68
N ASP A 218 -8.29 -29.22 0.06
CA ASP A 218 -8.87 -27.99 -0.47
C ASP A 218 -9.42 -28.17 -1.89
N ILE A 219 -9.27 -29.38 -2.49
CA ILE A 219 -9.67 -29.71 -3.86
C ILE A 219 -10.73 -30.81 -3.81
N ASP A 220 -11.89 -30.48 -4.33
CA ASP A 220 -12.93 -31.49 -4.63
C ASP A 220 -12.79 -31.89 -6.10
N PHE A 221 -12.33 -33.13 -6.31
CA PHE A 221 -12.08 -33.68 -7.65
C PHE A 221 -13.37 -34.11 -8.37
N GLU A 222 -14.50 -34.29 -7.65
CA GLU A 222 -15.77 -34.64 -8.25
C GLU A 222 -16.46 -33.41 -8.84
N THR A 223 -16.49 -32.34 -8.07
CA THR A 223 -17.14 -31.07 -8.49
C THR A 223 -16.21 -30.12 -9.22
N GLY A 224 -14.91 -30.35 -9.16
CA GLY A 224 -13.89 -29.39 -9.69
C GLY A 224 -13.76 -28.13 -8.87
N LEU A 225 -14.18 -28.10 -7.61
CA LEU A 225 -14.06 -26.96 -6.72
C LEU A 225 -12.70 -26.93 -6.03
N LEU A 226 -12.07 -25.77 -6.05
CA LEU A 226 -10.81 -25.48 -5.36
C LEU A 226 -11.02 -24.33 -4.38
N SER A 227 -10.81 -24.59 -3.09
CA SER A 227 -10.98 -23.63 -2.00
C SER A 227 -9.67 -22.96 -1.63
N ILE A 228 -9.64 -21.63 -1.65
CA ILE A 228 -8.46 -20.80 -1.34
C ILE A 228 -8.76 -20.05 -0.04
N THR A 229 -8.37 -20.62 1.09
CA THR A 229 -8.72 -20.14 2.43
C THR A 229 -7.49 -19.69 3.24
N LYS A 230 -6.29 -20.01 2.77
CA LYS A 230 -5.03 -19.78 3.51
C LYS A 230 -3.89 -19.35 2.58
N THR A 231 -2.86 -18.78 3.18
CA THR A 231 -1.62 -18.41 2.50
C THR A 231 -0.42 -18.78 3.36
N LEU A 232 0.69 -19.11 2.73
CA LEU A 232 1.93 -19.44 3.42
C LEU A 232 2.65 -18.18 3.87
N TYR A 233 2.92 -18.06 5.17
CA TYR A 233 3.93 -17.19 5.72
C TYR A 233 5.21 -18.00 5.93
N TYR A 234 6.23 -17.69 5.14
CA TYR A 234 7.48 -18.44 5.10
C TYR A 234 8.66 -17.56 5.50
N LYS A 235 9.37 -17.93 6.53
CA LYS A 235 10.58 -17.26 7.00
C LYS A 235 11.83 -18.13 6.76
N SER A 236 11.75 -19.41 7.15
CA SER A 236 12.76 -20.45 6.88
C SER A 236 12.06 -21.80 6.70
N MET A 237 12.85 -22.86 6.44
CA MET A 237 12.34 -24.23 6.34
C MET A 237 11.69 -24.72 7.65
N ASP A 238 12.19 -24.24 8.78
CA ASP A 238 11.72 -24.62 10.12
C ASP A 238 10.78 -23.57 10.75
N ASP A 239 10.63 -22.40 10.11
CA ASP A 239 9.78 -21.30 10.58
C ASP A 239 8.83 -20.87 9.46
N TYR A 240 7.73 -21.58 9.34
CA TYR A 240 6.62 -21.26 8.46
C TYR A 240 5.28 -21.50 9.13
N LYS A 241 4.26 -20.82 8.68
CA LYS A 241 2.89 -21.04 9.16
C LYS A 241 1.87 -20.72 8.06
N PHE A 242 0.77 -21.41 8.10
CA PHE A 242 -0.40 -21.09 7.29
C PHE A 242 -1.21 -20.03 8.02
N VAL A 243 -1.52 -18.96 7.34
CA VAL A 243 -2.26 -17.82 7.89
C VAL A 243 -3.42 -17.48 6.97
N GLU A 244 -4.43 -16.84 7.54
CA GLU A 244 -5.52 -16.30 6.73
C GLU A 244 -5.01 -15.25 5.73
N PRO A 245 -5.62 -15.17 4.55
CA PRO A 245 -5.33 -14.12 3.59
C PRO A 245 -5.50 -12.72 4.19
N LYS A 246 -4.89 -11.72 3.55
CA LYS A 246 -4.91 -10.33 4.06
C LYS A 246 -6.28 -9.67 3.99
N THR A 247 -7.13 -10.08 3.04
CA THR A 247 -8.45 -9.49 2.79
C THR A 247 -9.49 -10.60 2.67
N GLN A 248 -10.73 -10.30 3.07
CA GLN A 248 -11.86 -11.22 2.95
C GLN A 248 -12.07 -11.68 1.50
N ALA A 249 -11.92 -10.81 0.52
CA ALA A 249 -12.03 -11.14 -0.90
C ALA A 249 -10.97 -12.15 -1.39
N SER A 250 -9.89 -12.35 -0.65
CA SER A 250 -8.88 -13.37 -0.98
C SER A 250 -9.31 -14.77 -0.57
N VAL A 251 -10.25 -14.91 0.37
CA VAL A 251 -10.91 -16.19 0.69
C VAL A 251 -11.98 -16.41 -0.37
N ARG A 252 -11.81 -17.45 -1.19
CA ARG A 252 -12.68 -17.73 -2.33
C ARG A 252 -12.62 -19.19 -2.74
N THR A 253 -13.64 -19.64 -3.44
CA THR A 253 -13.67 -20.92 -4.13
C THR A 253 -13.77 -20.68 -5.64
N ILE A 254 -13.00 -21.41 -6.42
CA ILE A 254 -13.01 -21.33 -7.88
C ILE A 254 -13.24 -22.71 -8.47
N TYR A 255 -13.89 -22.78 -9.64
CA TYR A 255 -13.91 -23.99 -10.44
C TYR A 255 -12.61 -24.12 -11.23
N ILE A 256 -12.02 -25.30 -11.25
CA ILE A 256 -10.90 -25.67 -12.12
C ILE A 256 -11.39 -26.55 -13.28
N ASP A 257 -10.72 -26.41 -14.39
CA ASP A 257 -11.03 -27.13 -15.62
C ASP A 257 -10.62 -28.62 -15.54
N THR A 258 -11.17 -29.43 -16.45
CA THR A 258 -10.97 -30.89 -16.47
C THR A 258 -9.50 -31.28 -16.70
N ASP A 259 -8.75 -30.49 -17.48
CA ASP A 259 -7.34 -30.76 -17.72
C ASP A 259 -6.52 -30.50 -16.46
N THR A 260 -6.83 -29.42 -15.72
CA THR A 260 -6.22 -29.13 -14.41
C THR A 260 -6.55 -30.23 -13.38
N ILE A 261 -7.78 -30.76 -13.37
CA ILE A 261 -8.15 -31.88 -12.53
C ILE A 261 -7.29 -33.12 -12.85
N ARG A 262 -7.18 -33.49 -14.13
CA ARG A 262 -6.39 -34.62 -14.59
C ARG A 262 -4.90 -34.49 -14.23
N GLU A 263 -4.31 -33.33 -14.44
CA GLU A 263 -2.90 -33.09 -14.11
C GLU A 263 -2.64 -33.11 -12.59
N LEU A 264 -3.57 -32.61 -11.79
CA LEU A 264 -3.50 -32.69 -10.33
C LEU A 264 -3.63 -34.13 -9.82
N GLN A 265 -4.53 -34.93 -10.39
CA GLN A 265 -4.67 -36.34 -10.05
C GLN A 265 -3.39 -37.11 -10.37
N ALA A 266 -2.84 -36.95 -11.58
CA ALA A 266 -1.59 -37.57 -12.00
C ALA A 266 -0.43 -37.19 -11.07
N TRP A 267 -0.31 -35.91 -10.71
CA TRP A 267 0.69 -35.48 -9.74
C TRP A 267 0.48 -36.08 -8.35
N ARG A 268 -0.76 -36.12 -7.85
CA ARG A 268 -1.09 -36.71 -6.55
C ARG A 268 -0.65 -38.18 -6.46
N GLU A 269 -0.91 -38.96 -7.51
CA GLU A 269 -0.49 -40.38 -7.55
C GLU A 269 1.03 -40.54 -7.45
N VAL A 270 1.80 -39.72 -8.21
CA VAL A 270 3.26 -39.77 -8.19
C VAL A 270 3.79 -39.26 -6.84
N GLN A 271 3.27 -38.15 -6.34
CA GLN A 271 3.69 -37.59 -5.07
C GLN A 271 3.45 -38.55 -3.90
N GLN A 272 2.26 -39.16 -3.81
CA GLN A 272 1.91 -40.06 -2.71
C GLN A 272 2.73 -41.34 -2.70
N LYS A 273 3.23 -41.82 -3.85
CA LYS A 273 4.17 -42.95 -3.94
C LYS A 273 5.52 -42.62 -3.27
N ILE A 274 5.97 -41.38 -3.41
CA ILE A 274 7.28 -40.90 -2.93
C ILE A 274 7.16 -40.30 -1.51
N LEU A 275 6.16 -39.45 -1.31
CA LEU A 275 5.94 -38.71 -0.06
C LEU A 275 4.64 -39.18 0.60
N LYS A 276 4.67 -40.35 1.20
CA LYS A 276 3.49 -40.96 1.86
C LYS A 276 2.87 -40.00 2.89
N GLY A 277 1.58 -39.68 2.71
CA GLY A 277 0.83 -38.83 3.63
C GLY A 277 1.12 -37.32 3.50
N CYS A 278 1.81 -36.88 2.45
CA CYS A 278 1.99 -35.44 2.20
C CYS A 278 0.66 -34.76 1.84
N ASN A 279 0.23 -33.79 2.65
CA ASN A 279 -1.02 -33.07 2.44
C ASN A 279 -0.86 -31.85 1.51
N LEU A 280 0.36 -31.36 1.30
CA LEU A 280 0.61 -30.18 0.46
C LEU A 280 0.59 -30.56 -1.02
N VAL A 281 -0.16 -29.82 -1.83
CA VAL A 281 -0.22 -30.02 -3.28
C VAL A 281 1.12 -29.68 -3.91
N LEU A 282 1.65 -28.49 -3.62
CA LEU A 282 2.94 -28.01 -4.17
C LEU A 282 4.07 -28.28 -3.18
N SER A 283 4.43 -29.54 -3.03
CA SER A 283 5.60 -29.98 -2.26
C SER A 283 6.28 -31.15 -2.94
N TYR A 284 7.60 -31.14 -3.01
CA TYR A 284 8.42 -32.24 -3.50
C TYR A 284 9.23 -32.95 -2.40
N ASN A 285 9.10 -32.49 -1.13
CA ASN A 285 9.86 -32.99 0.01
C ASN A 285 9.09 -32.91 1.34
N SER A 286 7.77 -32.92 1.32
CA SER A 286 6.82 -32.83 2.45
C SER A 286 6.80 -31.51 3.22
N ILE A 287 7.59 -30.52 2.81
CA ILE A 287 7.58 -29.17 3.39
C ILE A 287 7.14 -28.13 2.36
N PRO A 288 6.66 -26.96 2.78
CA PRO A 288 6.29 -25.90 1.85
C PRO A 288 7.48 -25.44 1.01
N THR A 289 7.20 -25.21 -0.27
CA THR A 289 8.22 -24.79 -1.23
C THR A 289 8.84 -23.45 -0.84
N SER A 290 10.18 -23.39 -0.84
CA SER A 290 10.93 -22.16 -0.61
C SER A 290 10.54 -21.09 -1.62
N LYS A 291 10.45 -19.84 -1.15
CA LYS A 291 10.13 -18.66 -1.97
C LYS A 291 11.08 -18.42 -3.16
N HIS A 292 12.24 -19.08 -3.18
CA HIS A 292 13.27 -18.94 -4.22
C HIS A 292 13.24 -20.06 -5.26
N THR A 293 12.65 -21.21 -4.94
CA THR A 293 12.67 -22.40 -5.80
C THR A 293 12.00 -22.17 -7.15
N LEU A 294 10.70 -21.83 -7.12
CA LEU A 294 9.94 -21.61 -8.36
C LEU A 294 10.43 -20.40 -9.16
N PRO A 295 10.77 -19.23 -8.56
CA PRO A 295 11.32 -18.12 -9.32
C PRO A 295 12.62 -18.45 -10.09
N ARG A 296 13.54 -19.19 -9.48
CA ARG A 296 14.80 -19.61 -10.13
C ARG A 296 14.56 -20.60 -11.28
N ALA A 297 13.66 -21.57 -11.06
CA ALA A 297 13.28 -22.53 -12.09
C ALA A 297 12.60 -21.82 -13.28
N LEU A 298 11.67 -20.89 -13.00
CA LEU A 298 10.97 -20.12 -14.04
C LEU A 298 11.94 -19.31 -14.89
N GLU A 299 12.91 -18.65 -14.26
CA GLU A 299 13.96 -17.88 -14.95
C GLU A 299 14.80 -18.75 -15.88
N LYS A 300 15.25 -19.93 -15.39
CA LYS A 300 16.02 -20.89 -16.20
C LYS A 300 15.21 -21.38 -17.40
N LEU A 301 13.96 -21.76 -17.17
CA LEU A 301 13.07 -22.28 -18.23
C LEU A 301 12.72 -21.19 -19.25
N ALA A 302 12.52 -19.94 -18.84
CA ALA A 302 12.32 -18.82 -19.75
C ALA A 302 13.50 -18.66 -20.74
N GLY A 303 14.74 -18.75 -20.23
CA GLY A 303 15.93 -18.71 -21.06
C GLY A 303 16.01 -19.87 -22.05
N LEU A 304 15.68 -21.11 -21.62
CA LEU A 304 15.66 -22.29 -22.47
C LEU A 304 14.56 -22.25 -23.53
N ALA A 305 13.39 -21.71 -23.19
CA ALA A 305 12.26 -21.56 -24.10
C ALA A 305 12.42 -20.38 -25.09
N GLY A 306 13.45 -19.56 -24.93
CA GLY A 306 13.63 -18.34 -25.73
C GLY A 306 12.52 -17.29 -25.52
N VAL A 307 11.87 -17.27 -24.35
CA VAL A 307 10.86 -16.27 -24.01
C VAL A 307 11.43 -15.24 -23.03
N HIS A 308 10.82 -14.05 -22.99
CA HIS A 308 11.27 -13.01 -22.06
C HIS A 308 11.05 -13.42 -20.59
N ARG A 309 11.94 -12.94 -19.71
CA ARG A 309 11.90 -13.25 -18.29
C ARG A 309 10.74 -12.51 -17.60
N ILE A 310 9.96 -13.22 -16.82
CA ILE A 310 8.92 -12.66 -15.95
C ILE A 310 9.14 -13.07 -14.49
N LYS A 311 8.54 -12.33 -13.55
CA LYS A 311 8.48 -12.73 -12.14
C LYS A 311 7.39 -13.79 -11.94
N ILE A 312 7.55 -14.68 -10.96
CA ILE A 312 6.56 -15.73 -10.66
C ILE A 312 5.12 -15.19 -10.48
N HIS A 313 4.96 -14.00 -9.90
CA HIS A 313 3.65 -13.37 -9.75
C HIS A 313 3.03 -12.95 -11.10
N ALA A 314 3.85 -12.82 -12.13
CA ALA A 314 3.37 -12.48 -13.46
C ALA A 314 2.58 -13.62 -14.12
N LEU A 315 2.72 -14.88 -13.68
CA LEU A 315 1.83 -15.97 -14.12
C LEU A 315 0.37 -15.69 -13.79
N ARG A 316 0.10 -15.01 -12.67
CA ARG A 316 -1.25 -14.52 -12.36
C ARG A 316 -1.70 -13.40 -13.30
N HIS A 317 -0.77 -12.57 -13.75
CA HIS A 317 -1.06 -11.57 -14.79
C HIS A 317 -1.30 -12.24 -16.14
N SER A 318 -0.56 -13.30 -16.45
CA SER A 318 -0.79 -14.14 -17.64
C SER A 318 -2.19 -14.77 -17.63
N HIS A 319 -2.61 -15.33 -16.49
CA HIS A 319 -3.97 -15.85 -16.32
C HIS A 319 -5.05 -14.78 -16.58
N ALA A 320 -4.89 -13.60 -15.99
CA ALA A 320 -5.83 -12.50 -16.21
C ALA A 320 -5.88 -12.06 -17.67
N SER A 321 -4.70 -11.98 -18.34
CA SER A 321 -4.61 -11.64 -19.74
C SER A 321 -5.28 -12.69 -20.64
N LEU A 322 -5.10 -13.98 -20.32
CA LEU A 322 -5.77 -15.09 -21.01
C LEU A 322 -7.30 -14.96 -20.90
N LEU A 323 -7.84 -14.74 -19.71
CA LEU A 323 -9.29 -14.58 -19.52
C LEU A 323 -9.83 -13.36 -20.28
N ILE A 324 -9.08 -12.26 -20.31
CA ILE A 324 -9.45 -11.08 -21.09
C ILE A 324 -9.46 -11.38 -22.60
N SER A 325 -8.47 -12.10 -23.12
CA SER A 325 -8.43 -12.50 -24.53
C SER A 325 -9.58 -13.45 -24.92
N MET A 326 -10.13 -14.20 -23.93
CA MET A 326 -11.33 -15.04 -24.10
C MET A 326 -12.63 -14.21 -23.99
N GLY A 327 -12.57 -12.92 -23.70
CA GLY A 327 -13.74 -12.02 -23.59
C GLY A 327 -14.44 -12.08 -22.23
N GLU A 328 -13.80 -12.60 -21.20
CA GLU A 328 -14.41 -12.77 -19.89
C GLU A 328 -14.70 -11.43 -19.19
N ASN A 329 -15.80 -11.42 -18.42
CA ASN A 329 -16.25 -10.24 -17.70
C ASN A 329 -15.24 -9.81 -16.62
N PRO A 330 -14.86 -8.53 -16.53
CA PRO A 330 -13.95 -8.03 -15.50
C PRO A 330 -14.37 -8.35 -14.06
N LEU A 331 -15.65 -8.47 -13.76
CA LEU A 331 -16.16 -8.84 -12.44
C LEU A 331 -15.84 -10.32 -12.12
N LEU A 332 -16.02 -11.23 -13.07
CA LEU A 332 -15.63 -12.63 -12.91
C LEU A 332 -14.12 -12.77 -12.71
N ILE A 333 -13.32 -12.02 -13.48
CA ILE A 333 -11.85 -11.98 -13.31
C ILE A 333 -11.49 -11.44 -11.92
N LYS A 334 -12.14 -10.38 -11.46
CA LYS A 334 -11.96 -9.83 -10.11
C LYS A 334 -12.20 -10.90 -9.03
N GLU A 335 -13.32 -11.60 -9.11
CA GLU A 335 -13.73 -12.63 -8.15
C GLU A 335 -12.78 -13.82 -8.17
N ARG A 336 -12.50 -14.38 -9.36
CA ARG A 336 -11.56 -15.49 -9.55
C ARG A 336 -10.17 -15.16 -9.01
N LEU A 337 -9.68 -13.96 -9.23
CA LEU A 337 -8.40 -13.51 -8.70
C LEU A 337 -8.46 -13.14 -7.20
N GLY A 338 -9.61 -12.88 -6.62
CA GLY A 338 -9.74 -12.38 -5.24
C GLY A 338 -9.18 -10.97 -5.08
N HIS A 339 -9.57 -10.06 -5.97
CA HIS A 339 -9.30 -8.64 -5.83
C HIS A 339 -10.44 -7.99 -5.02
N GLU A 340 -10.09 -7.24 -3.99
CA GLU A 340 -11.07 -6.54 -3.15
C GLU A 340 -11.84 -5.48 -3.94
N LYS A 341 -11.14 -4.74 -4.80
CA LYS A 341 -11.69 -3.64 -5.58
C LYS A 341 -11.56 -3.93 -7.08
N ILE A 342 -12.64 -3.67 -7.84
CA ILE A 342 -12.62 -3.81 -9.30
C ILE A 342 -11.57 -2.91 -9.96
N GLN A 343 -11.29 -1.76 -9.36
CA GLN A 343 -10.24 -0.84 -9.85
C GLN A 343 -8.86 -1.51 -9.91
N THR A 344 -8.59 -2.52 -9.07
CA THR A 344 -7.35 -3.30 -9.14
C THR A 344 -7.26 -4.09 -10.45
N THR A 345 -8.37 -4.71 -10.87
CA THR A 345 -8.45 -5.44 -12.15
C THR A 345 -8.39 -4.47 -13.33
N LEU A 346 -9.27 -3.47 -13.37
CA LEU A 346 -9.34 -2.53 -14.48
C LEU A 346 -8.11 -1.62 -14.58
N GLY A 347 -7.56 -1.16 -13.45
CA GLY A 347 -6.35 -0.34 -13.43
C GLY A 347 -5.09 -1.07 -13.89
N THR A 348 -5.07 -2.41 -13.71
CA THR A 348 -3.95 -3.26 -14.12
C THR A 348 -4.10 -3.77 -15.54
N TYR A 349 -5.30 -4.21 -15.92
CA TYR A 349 -5.56 -4.94 -17.16
C TYR A 349 -6.49 -4.23 -18.13
N GLY A 350 -7.08 -3.07 -17.77
CA GLY A 350 -8.08 -2.38 -18.61
C GLY A 350 -7.59 -2.07 -20.02
N HIS A 351 -6.28 -1.87 -20.18
CA HIS A 351 -5.65 -1.62 -21.48
C HIS A 351 -5.59 -2.85 -22.39
N LEU A 352 -5.84 -4.05 -21.87
CA LEU A 352 -5.85 -5.31 -22.62
C LEU A 352 -7.23 -5.62 -23.21
N TYR A 353 -8.29 -4.96 -22.71
CA TYR A 353 -9.61 -5.13 -23.29
C TYR A 353 -9.64 -4.51 -24.69
N PRO A 354 -10.14 -5.25 -25.70
CA PRO A 354 -10.27 -4.72 -27.02
C PRO A 354 -11.15 -3.46 -27.03
N ASN A 355 -10.78 -2.49 -27.83
CA ASN A 355 -11.63 -1.31 -28.04
C ASN A 355 -12.83 -1.70 -28.91
N SER A 356 -13.81 -2.35 -28.33
CA SER A 356 -14.98 -2.93 -28.99
C SER A 356 -16.08 -1.91 -29.27
N ASN A 357 -15.75 -0.62 -29.38
CA ASN A 357 -16.77 0.42 -29.61
C ASN A 357 -17.54 0.16 -30.90
N LEU A 358 -16.90 -0.35 -31.94
CA LEU A 358 -17.53 -0.77 -33.18
C LEU A 358 -18.47 -1.97 -32.99
N GLU A 359 -18.06 -2.95 -32.20
CA GLU A 359 -18.89 -4.12 -31.85
C GLU A 359 -20.13 -3.71 -31.06
N VAL A 360 -19.95 -2.77 -30.09
CA VAL A 360 -21.08 -2.20 -29.35
C VAL A 360 -22.03 -1.46 -30.28
N ALA A 361 -21.51 -0.64 -31.20
CA ALA A 361 -22.31 0.05 -32.20
C ALA A 361 -23.09 -0.95 -33.07
N ASN A 362 -22.44 -2.02 -33.53
CA ASN A 362 -23.09 -3.07 -34.32
C ASN A 362 -24.18 -3.80 -33.51
N LYS A 363 -23.98 -4.07 -32.22
CA LYS A 363 -24.99 -4.67 -31.34
C LYS A 363 -26.18 -3.76 -31.08
N LEU A 364 -26.03 -2.44 -31.19
CA LEU A 364 -27.11 -1.47 -31.05
C LEU A 364 -27.94 -1.34 -32.32
N THR A 365 -27.43 -1.80 -33.47
CA THR A 365 -28.13 -1.75 -34.72
C THR A 365 -29.37 -2.64 -34.66
N GLY A 366 -30.56 -2.06 -34.89
CA GLY A 366 -31.83 -2.76 -34.88
C GLY A 366 -32.43 -3.02 -33.48
N VAL A 367 -31.78 -2.57 -32.40
CA VAL A 367 -32.34 -2.73 -31.04
C VAL A 367 -33.56 -1.84 -30.85
N LEU A 368 -33.59 -0.67 -31.49
CA LEU A 368 -34.73 0.25 -31.45
C LEU A 368 -35.46 0.21 -32.77
N THR A 369 -36.71 -0.28 -32.75
CA THR A 369 -37.66 -0.16 -33.88
C THR A 369 -38.70 0.89 -33.51
N TYR A 370 -38.94 1.80 -34.42
CA TYR A 370 -39.96 2.82 -34.24
C TYR A 370 -40.78 3.00 -35.53
N THR A 371 -42.06 3.23 -35.37
CA THR A 371 -42.95 3.66 -36.44
C THR A 371 -43.07 5.16 -36.39
N HIS A 372 -42.81 5.81 -37.51
CA HIS A 372 -43.07 7.26 -37.63
C HIS A 372 -44.54 7.51 -37.39
N ALA A 373 -44.90 8.38 -36.47
CA ALA A 373 -46.23 8.92 -36.41
C ALA A 373 -46.42 9.72 -37.70
N SER A 374 -47.41 9.32 -38.51
CA SER A 374 -47.82 10.06 -39.72
C SER A 374 -48.58 11.33 -39.29
N HIS A 375 -47.85 12.37 -38.94
CA HIS A 375 -48.41 13.69 -38.79
C HIS A 375 -48.25 14.39 -40.14
N SER A 376 -49.39 14.86 -40.69
CA SER A 376 -49.34 15.70 -41.88
C SER A 376 -48.67 17.04 -41.56
N ILE A 377 -47.96 17.63 -42.51
CA ILE A 377 -47.26 18.92 -42.35
C ILE A 377 -48.23 20.02 -41.83
N ALA A 378 -49.54 19.86 -42.05
CA ALA A 378 -50.58 20.75 -41.56
C ALA A 378 -50.69 20.79 -40.01
N ASP A 379 -50.29 19.69 -39.27
CA ASP A 379 -50.35 19.64 -37.81
C ASP A 379 -49.16 20.35 -37.13
N TYR A 380 -48.06 20.54 -37.86
CA TYR A 380 -46.89 21.25 -37.34
C TYR A 380 -47.01 22.76 -37.33
N THR A 381 -47.83 23.33 -38.29
CA THR A 381 -48.04 24.80 -38.42
C THR A 381 -49.07 25.34 -37.44
N SER A 382 -50.02 24.51 -36.95
CA SER A 382 -50.98 24.90 -35.93
C SER A 382 -50.46 24.93 -34.48
N ASN A 383 -49.43 24.15 -34.18
CA ASN A 383 -48.87 24.09 -32.82
C ASN A 383 -47.73 25.10 -32.56
N GLN A 384 -47.22 25.78 -33.59
CA GLN A 384 -46.19 26.81 -33.36
C GLN A 384 -46.76 28.16 -32.92
N HIS A 385 -48.07 28.41 -33.12
CA HIS A 385 -48.67 29.64 -32.63
C HIS A 385 -49.14 29.64 -31.18
N THR A 386 -49.16 28.47 -30.51
CA THR A 386 -49.59 28.37 -29.09
C THR A 386 -48.46 28.27 -28.09
N ALA A 387 -47.24 28.04 -28.55
CA ALA A 387 -46.07 27.83 -27.67
C ALA A 387 -45.26 29.11 -27.38
N ILE A 388 -45.60 30.26 -27.98
CA ILE A 388 -44.81 31.51 -27.84
C ILE A 388 -45.40 32.46 -26.76
N TYR A 389 -46.59 32.17 -26.19
CA TYR A 389 -47.27 33.10 -25.28
C TYR A 389 -47.27 32.70 -23.80
N HIS A 390 -46.46 31.74 -23.35
CA HIS A 390 -46.38 31.38 -21.94
C HIS A 390 -44.93 31.32 -21.38
N ARG A 391 -44.13 32.32 -21.74
CA ARG A 391 -42.85 32.57 -21.02
C ARG A 391 -42.58 34.06 -20.86
N GLU A 392 -43.50 34.75 -20.22
CA GLU A 392 -43.23 35.99 -19.51
C GLU A 392 -44.29 36.14 -18.41
N VAL A 393 -43.84 36.22 -17.15
CA VAL A 393 -44.51 36.40 -15.88
C VAL A 393 -44.47 35.12 -15.00
N GLU A 394 -43.41 34.94 -14.29
CA GLU A 394 -43.18 34.99 -12.85
C GLU A 394 -41.71 34.72 -12.54
#